data_0f03e1f594dadc41a779f18819315068
#
_entry.id   0f03e1f594dadc41a779f18819315068
#
_cell.length_a   1.000
_cell.length_b   1.000
_cell.length_c   1.000
_cell.angle_alpha   90.00
_cell.angle_beta   90.00
_cell.angle_gamma   90.00
#
_symmetry.space_group_name_H-M   'P 1'
#
loop_
_entity.id
_entity.type
_entity.pdbx_description
1 polymer ?
#
loop_
_entity_poly.entity_id
_entity_poly.type
_entity_poly.pdbx_seq_one_letter_code
_entity_poly.pdbx_strand_id
1 'polypeptide(L)'
;MVNNGGNIAKLANELSDERHAALITSDISRRYFCGFTSSAGIILVTKEASYLLIDFRYFDKAKERVSDCEVILLENAKTQLMNLLIKHGITTVSVESDAMTVTELEKYKANYTFVTFDSSCGLSEMIGKMRIIKTPEEIEKIVKAQRIAERAFSRLLRDIKPGQTEKHVAALLEYYMAEY
;
A
#
# COMPACT_ATOMS: atom_id res chain seq x y z
N MET A 1 7.32 18.36 4.63
CA MET A 1 5.87 18.65 4.81
C MET A 1 5.40 17.87 6.02
N VAL A 2 4.68 18.49 6.91
CA VAL A 2 4.10 17.83 8.09
C VAL A 2 3.05 16.84 7.59
N ASN A 3 2.95 15.68 8.23
CA ASN A 3 1.92 14.66 7.95
C ASN A 3 0.52 15.24 8.22
N ASN A 4 -0.11 15.84 7.23
CA ASN A 4 -1.34 16.64 7.37
C ASN A 4 -2.63 15.81 7.33
N GLY A 5 -2.71 14.74 8.09
CA GLY A 5 -3.93 13.92 8.18
C GLY A 5 -3.86 12.61 7.38
N GLY A 6 -4.98 11.88 7.31
CA GLY A 6 -5.03 10.60 6.61
C GLY A 6 -4.38 9.42 7.36
N ASN A 7 -4.25 8.30 6.65
CA ASN A 7 -3.72 7.07 7.24
C ASN A 7 -2.20 7.13 7.48
N ILE A 8 -1.47 7.91 6.68
CA ILE A 8 -0.03 8.13 6.87
C ILE A 8 0.24 8.84 8.20
N ALA A 9 -0.52 9.88 8.54
CA ALA A 9 -0.35 10.59 9.79
C ALA A 9 -0.66 9.70 11.01
N LYS A 10 -1.67 8.84 10.91
CA LYS A 10 -1.95 7.84 11.96
C LYS A 10 -0.76 6.92 12.16
N LEU A 11 -0.18 6.38 11.07
CA LEU A 11 1.01 5.53 11.15
C LEU A 11 2.21 6.27 11.74
N ALA A 12 2.46 7.51 11.33
CA ALA A 12 3.55 8.33 11.87
C ALA A 12 3.42 8.55 13.39
N ASN A 13 2.20 8.72 13.90
CA ASN A 13 1.95 8.88 15.33
C ASN A 13 2.22 7.61 16.15
N GLU A 14 2.07 6.44 15.55
CA GLU A 14 2.34 5.15 16.20
C GLU A 14 3.84 4.77 16.23
N LEU A 15 4.70 5.46 15.48
CA LEU A 15 6.14 5.25 15.55
C LEU A 15 6.66 5.61 16.96
N SER A 16 7.64 4.85 17.47
CA SER A 16 8.11 5.00 18.87
C SER A 16 8.73 6.36 19.15
N ASP A 17 9.57 6.83 18.22
CA ASP A 17 10.33 8.08 18.36
C ASP A 17 10.69 8.69 16.99
N GLU A 18 11.41 9.81 17.00
CA GLU A 18 11.84 10.53 15.79
C GLU A 18 12.91 9.80 14.97
N ARG A 19 13.60 8.82 15.57
CA ARG A 19 14.60 7.99 14.90
C ARG A 19 14.05 6.69 14.32
N HIS A 20 12.76 6.48 14.47
CA HIS A 20 12.04 5.32 13.97
C HIS A 20 11.28 5.67 12.69
N ALA A 21 11.38 4.81 11.69
CA ALA A 21 10.63 4.92 10.44
C ALA A 21 9.91 3.62 10.10
N ALA A 22 8.83 3.71 9.33
CA ALA A 22 8.16 2.58 8.70
C ALA A 22 8.46 2.56 7.20
N LEU A 23 8.84 1.41 6.67
CA LEU A 23 9.10 1.17 5.26
C LEU A 23 7.99 0.29 4.68
N ILE A 24 7.20 0.86 3.78
CA ILE A 24 6.06 0.21 3.14
C ILE A 24 6.44 -0.15 1.70
N THR A 25 6.41 -1.44 1.39
CA THR A 25 6.82 -1.96 0.07
C THR A 25 5.70 -2.70 -0.65
N SER A 26 4.69 -3.22 0.07
CA SER A 26 3.56 -3.91 -0.54
C SER A 26 2.65 -2.95 -1.33
N ASP A 27 2.12 -3.41 -2.45
CA ASP A 27 1.18 -2.64 -3.29
C ASP A 27 -0.14 -2.36 -2.56
N ILE A 28 -0.61 -3.30 -1.77
CA ILE A 28 -1.85 -3.19 -0.97
C ILE A 28 -1.71 -2.06 0.06
N SER A 29 -0.62 -2.05 0.84
CA SER A 29 -0.41 -1.02 1.84
C SER A 29 -0.08 0.33 1.22
N ARG A 30 0.71 0.39 0.13
CA ARG A 30 0.92 1.64 -0.61
C ARG A 30 -0.41 2.24 -1.06
N ARG A 31 -1.31 1.43 -1.64
CA ARG A 31 -2.65 1.89 -2.04
C ARG A 31 -3.47 2.38 -0.84
N TYR A 32 -3.40 1.69 0.30
CA TYR A 32 -4.10 2.09 1.51
C TYR A 32 -3.64 3.45 2.04
N PHE A 33 -2.32 3.69 2.06
CA PHE A 33 -1.73 4.91 2.59
C PHE A 33 -1.82 6.11 1.63
N CYS A 34 -1.64 5.90 0.33
CA CYS A 34 -1.59 6.99 -0.66
C CYS A 34 -2.86 7.10 -1.52
N GLY A 35 -3.82 6.18 -1.41
CA GLY A 35 -4.99 6.16 -2.30
C GLY A 35 -4.65 5.95 -3.79
N PHE A 36 -3.39 5.60 -4.10
CA PHE A 36 -2.85 5.51 -5.44
C PHE A 36 -2.36 4.09 -5.77
N THR A 37 -2.77 3.57 -6.91
CA THR A 37 -2.40 2.22 -7.35
C THR A 37 -1.17 2.27 -8.25
N SER A 38 -0.12 1.54 -7.88
CA SER A 38 1.11 1.40 -8.68
C SER A 38 1.68 0.00 -8.52
N SER A 39 2.31 -0.53 -9.57
CA SER A 39 3.00 -1.83 -9.51
C SER A 39 4.39 -1.74 -8.87
N ALA A 40 4.90 -0.54 -8.64
CA ALA A 40 6.20 -0.29 -8.03
C ALA A 40 6.14 0.96 -7.15
N GLY A 41 7.08 1.09 -6.23
CA GLY A 41 7.23 2.23 -5.33
C GLY A 41 7.52 1.79 -3.90
N ILE A 42 7.95 2.75 -3.10
CA ILE A 42 8.27 2.59 -1.67
C ILE A 42 7.71 3.80 -0.94
N ILE A 43 7.05 3.59 0.19
CA ILE A 43 6.72 4.67 1.10
C ILE A 43 7.65 4.58 2.31
N LEU A 44 8.30 5.69 2.64
CA LEU A 44 9.01 5.88 3.89
C LEU A 44 8.18 6.84 4.75
N VAL A 45 7.80 6.39 5.94
CA VAL A 45 7.07 7.20 6.93
C VAL A 45 7.98 7.45 8.13
N THR A 46 8.19 8.71 8.46
CA THR A 46 8.85 9.16 9.69
C THR A 46 7.86 9.98 10.53
N LYS A 47 8.21 10.33 11.76
CA LYS A 47 7.37 11.20 12.58
C LYS A 47 7.15 12.58 11.95
N GLU A 48 8.15 13.11 11.25
CA GLU A 48 8.14 14.47 10.71
C GLU A 48 7.60 14.57 9.29
N ALA A 49 7.91 13.57 8.45
CA ALA A 49 7.62 13.61 7.02
C ALA A 49 7.42 12.21 6.45
N SER A 50 6.73 12.15 5.32
CA SER A 50 6.50 10.91 4.58
C SER A 50 6.80 11.09 3.11
N TYR A 51 7.32 10.06 2.48
CA TYR A 51 7.83 10.08 1.11
C TYR A 51 7.32 8.88 0.33
N LEU A 52 6.78 9.14 -0.86
CA LEU A 52 6.48 8.11 -1.86
C LEU A 52 7.54 8.18 -2.96
N LEU A 53 8.46 7.21 -2.97
CA LEU A 53 9.42 7.04 -4.06
C LEU A 53 8.76 6.16 -5.12
N ILE A 54 8.56 6.69 -6.32
CA ILE A 54 7.80 6.01 -7.38
C ILE A 54 8.47 6.22 -8.74
N ASP A 55 8.41 5.20 -9.61
CA ASP A 55 9.06 5.27 -10.92
C ASP A 55 8.36 6.24 -11.88
N PHE A 56 9.06 6.57 -12.98
CA PHE A 56 8.64 7.58 -13.97
C PHE A 56 7.26 7.29 -14.59
N ARG A 57 6.84 6.03 -14.69
CA ARG A 57 5.54 5.63 -15.28
C ARG A 57 4.36 6.17 -14.49
N TYR A 58 4.54 6.36 -13.20
CA TYR A 58 3.50 6.75 -12.26
C TYR A 58 3.72 8.14 -11.65
N PHE A 59 4.91 8.73 -11.83
CA PHE A 59 5.35 9.93 -11.11
C PHE A 59 4.41 11.12 -11.27
N ASP A 60 4.12 11.52 -12.51
CA ASP A 60 3.28 12.70 -12.79
C ASP A 60 1.88 12.52 -12.20
N LYS A 61 1.30 11.32 -12.39
CA LYS A 61 -0.03 10.98 -11.90
C LYS A 61 -0.09 10.88 -10.37
N ALA A 62 0.98 10.39 -9.74
CA ALA A 62 1.11 10.35 -8.29
C ALA A 62 1.22 11.78 -7.74
N LYS A 63 2.01 12.64 -8.37
CA LYS A 63 2.19 14.04 -7.96
C LYS A 63 0.90 14.87 -8.01
N GLU A 64 -0.01 14.54 -8.94
CA GLU A 64 -1.33 15.18 -9.03
C GLU A 64 -2.33 14.67 -7.98
N ARG A 65 -2.20 13.41 -7.52
CA ARG A 65 -3.23 12.74 -6.73
C ARG A 65 -2.87 12.48 -5.28
N VAL A 66 -1.59 12.37 -4.98
CA VAL A 66 -1.11 12.05 -3.63
C VAL A 66 -0.79 13.35 -2.90
N SER A 67 -1.52 13.61 -1.83
CA SER A 67 -1.37 14.81 -1.00
C SER A 67 -0.73 14.54 0.36
N ASP A 68 -0.78 13.29 0.83
CA ASP A 68 -0.44 12.93 2.20
C ASP A 68 1.05 12.68 2.41
N CYS A 69 1.84 12.64 1.34
CA CYS A 69 3.29 12.50 1.39
C CYS A 69 3.97 13.23 0.22
N GLU A 70 5.26 13.47 0.34
CA GLU A 70 6.08 14.02 -0.74
C GLU A 70 6.35 12.95 -1.79
N VAL A 71 6.00 13.22 -3.05
CA VAL A 71 6.25 12.31 -4.16
C VAL A 71 7.62 12.58 -4.77
N ILE A 72 8.48 11.58 -4.78
CA ILE A 72 9.84 11.63 -5.30
C ILE A 72 9.97 10.69 -6.49
N LEU A 73 10.53 11.18 -7.60
CA LEU A 73 10.86 10.34 -8.74
C LEU A 73 11.95 9.33 -8.34
N LEU A 74 11.65 8.05 -8.51
CA LEU A 74 12.58 6.97 -8.21
C LEU A 74 13.59 6.81 -9.34
N GLU A 75 14.82 7.27 -9.12
CA GLU A 75 15.95 7.11 -10.03
C GLU A 75 16.93 6.06 -9.52
N ASN A 76 17.33 6.19 -8.24
CA ASN A 76 18.21 5.27 -7.56
C ASN A 76 17.70 5.01 -6.13
N ALA A 77 16.93 3.93 -6.00
CA ALA A 77 16.30 3.57 -4.72
C ALA A 77 17.29 3.53 -3.55
N LYS A 78 18.47 2.94 -3.77
CA LYS A 78 19.48 2.79 -2.73
C LYS A 78 19.96 4.15 -2.21
N THR A 79 20.37 5.04 -3.11
CA THR A 79 20.92 6.34 -2.73
C THR A 79 19.84 7.26 -2.17
N GLN A 80 18.65 7.27 -2.80
CA GLN A 80 17.55 8.15 -2.37
C GLN A 80 17.04 7.76 -0.99
N LEU A 81 16.81 6.47 -0.73
CA LEU A 81 16.39 6.00 0.59
C LEU A 81 17.47 6.24 1.64
N MET A 82 18.77 6.02 1.31
CA MET A 82 19.88 6.33 2.19
C MET A 82 19.86 7.80 2.62
N ASN A 83 19.73 8.71 1.66
CA ASN A 83 19.71 10.14 1.93
C ASN A 83 18.53 10.56 2.83
N LEU A 84 17.36 9.95 2.65
CA LEU A 84 16.20 10.21 3.51
C LEU A 84 16.42 9.69 4.92
N LEU A 85 16.95 8.48 5.09
CA LEU A 85 17.25 7.90 6.40
C LEU A 85 18.28 8.75 7.16
N ILE A 86 19.32 9.22 6.48
CA ILE A 86 20.34 10.10 7.06
C ILE A 86 19.75 11.46 7.40
N LYS A 87 18.98 12.08 6.49
CA LYS A 87 18.34 13.38 6.66
C LYS A 87 17.50 13.46 7.93
N HIS A 88 16.78 12.37 8.26
CA HIS A 88 15.92 12.28 9.44
C HIS A 88 16.59 11.59 10.63
N GLY A 89 17.88 11.27 10.55
CA GLY A 89 18.61 10.62 11.64
C GLY A 89 18.03 9.26 12.04
N ILE A 90 17.44 8.53 11.10
CA ILE A 90 16.76 7.25 11.37
C ILE A 90 17.78 6.18 11.76
N THR A 91 17.50 5.51 12.85
CA THR A 91 18.31 4.38 13.37
C THR A 91 17.55 3.06 13.35
N THR A 92 16.23 3.09 13.33
CA THR A 92 15.37 1.90 13.28
C THR A 92 14.35 2.03 12.18
N VAL A 93 14.20 0.97 11.38
CA VAL A 93 13.19 0.88 10.32
C VAL A 93 12.36 -0.37 10.50
N SER A 94 11.07 -0.22 10.79
CA SER A 94 10.12 -1.34 10.77
C SER A 94 9.70 -1.64 9.34
N VAL A 95 9.59 -2.94 9.02
CA VAL A 95 9.18 -3.44 7.71
C VAL A 95 7.94 -4.31 7.79
N GLU A 96 7.22 -4.45 6.68
CA GLU A 96 6.06 -5.34 6.56
C GLU A 96 6.53 -6.81 6.54
N SER A 97 6.54 -7.48 7.70
CA SER A 97 7.04 -8.86 7.84
C SER A 97 6.18 -9.91 7.15
N ASP A 98 4.93 -9.59 6.86
CA ASP A 98 3.97 -10.43 6.11
C ASP A 98 4.05 -10.26 4.58
N ALA A 99 4.76 -9.24 4.11
CA ALA A 99 4.87 -8.91 2.69
C ALA A 99 6.32 -8.93 2.17
N MET A 100 7.28 -8.50 2.99
CA MET A 100 8.69 -8.46 2.60
C MET A 100 9.33 -9.86 2.65
N THR A 101 9.96 -10.28 1.57
CA THR A 101 10.70 -11.55 1.57
C THR A 101 11.99 -11.45 2.38
N VAL A 102 12.47 -12.60 2.89
CA VAL A 102 13.76 -12.67 3.59
C VAL A 102 14.90 -12.13 2.73
N THR A 103 14.90 -12.47 1.44
CA THR A 103 15.92 -12.01 0.48
C THR A 103 15.90 -10.47 0.32
N GLU A 104 14.74 -9.85 0.30
CA GLU A 104 14.62 -8.38 0.25
C GLU A 104 15.14 -7.75 1.54
N LEU A 105 14.73 -8.28 2.68
CA LEU A 105 15.21 -7.80 3.99
C LEU A 105 16.72 -7.84 4.09
N GLU A 106 17.36 -8.95 3.70
CA GLU A 106 18.82 -9.07 3.72
C GLU A 106 19.50 -8.08 2.76
N LYS A 107 18.91 -7.78 1.61
CA LYS A 107 19.39 -6.71 0.72
C LYS A 107 19.29 -5.32 1.37
N TYR A 108 18.19 -5.03 2.08
CA TYR A 108 18.06 -3.78 2.82
C TYR A 108 19.11 -3.68 3.92
N LYS A 109 19.30 -4.70 4.74
CA LYS A 109 20.33 -4.75 5.79
C LYS A 109 21.74 -4.54 5.22
N ALA A 110 22.05 -5.19 4.10
CA ALA A 110 23.35 -5.05 3.43
C ALA A 110 23.59 -3.64 2.85
N ASN A 111 22.52 -2.98 2.37
CA ASN A 111 22.61 -1.64 1.79
C ASN A 111 22.67 -0.51 2.83
N TYR A 112 22.06 -0.71 4.01
CA TYR A 112 21.89 0.33 5.03
C TYR A 112 22.38 -0.15 6.40
N THR A 113 23.68 -0.45 6.51
CA THR A 113 24.31 -1.05 7.69
C THR A 113 24.29 -0.17 8.95
N PHE A 114 23.96 1.12 8.80
CA PHE A 114 23.84 2.10 9.90
C PHE A 114 22.41 2.11 10.52
N VAL A 115 21.48 1.31 10.00
CA VAL A 115 20.09 1.21 10.45
C VAL A 115 19.80 -0.21 10.92
N THR A 116 19.05 -0.34 12.01
CA THR A 116 18.48 -1.62 12.44
C THR A 116 17.13 -1.83 11.78
N PHE A 117 16.94 -2.95 11.07
CA PHE A 117 15.66 -3.32 10.49
C PHE A 117 14.88 -4.19 11.49
N ASP A 118 13.73 -3.67 11.94
CA ASP A 118 12.76 -4.42 12.73
C ASP A 118 11.81 -5.16 11.81
N SER A 119 11.97 -6.48 11.74
CA SER A 119 11.13 -7.41 10.99
C SER A 119 10.19 -8.21 11.88
N SER A 120 9.92 -7.75 13.10
CA SER A 120 8.84 -8.28 13.93
C SER A 120 7.49 -8.05 13.24
N CYS A 121 6.43 -8.72 13.71
CA CYS A 121 5.08 -8.54 13.14
C CYS A 121 4.44 -7.18 13.50
N GLY A 122 5.09 -6.36 14.31
CA GLY A 122 4.52 -5.13 14.87
C GLY A 122 3.95 -4.16 13.82
N LEU A 123 4.71 -3.85 12.76
CA LEU A 123 4.24 -2.97 11.69
C LEU A 123 3.07 -3.60 10.91
N SER A 124 3.16 -4.87 10.53
CA SER A 124 2.11 -5.58 9.80
C SER A 124 0.81 -5.67 10.61
N GLU A 125 0.90 -5.98 11.91
CA GLU A 125 -0.26 -5.99 12.80
C GLU A 125 -0.89 -4.60 12.96
N MET A 126 -0.08 -3.56 13.08
CA MET A 126 -0.53 -2.17 13.17
C MET A 126 -1.31 -1.78 11.92
N ILE A 127 -0.73 -2.02 10.73
CA ILE A 127 -1.41 -1.76 9.45
C ILE A 127 -2.70 -2.57 9.34
N GLY A 128 -2.67 -3.84 9.75
CA GLY A 128 -3.85 -4.71 9.81
C GLY A 128 -4.96 -4.10 10.66
N LYS A 129 -4.67 -3.66 11.88
CA LYS A 129 -5.62 -3.00 12.80
C LYS A 129 -6.19 -1.71 12.21
N MET A 130 -5.35 -0.87 11.57
CA MET A 130 -5.81 0.35 10.91
C MET A 130 -6.80 0.06 9.77
N ARG A 131 -6.63 -1.04 9.05
CA ARG A 131 -7.49 -1.44 7.92
C ARG A 131 -8.79 -2.13 8.33
N ILE A 132 -8.92 -2.60 9.58
CA ILE A 132 -10.16 -3.24 10.08
C ILE A 132 -11.31 -2.24 10.11
N ILE A 133 -11.07 -1.02 10.58
CA ILE A 133 -12.10 0.02 10.67
C ILE A 133 -12.08 0.85 9.38
N LYS A 134 -13.17 0.76 8.61
CA LYS A 134 -13.31 1.44 7.32
C LYS A 134 -13.88 2.84 7.51
N THR A 135 -13.41 3.78 6.69
CA THR A 135 -14.03 5.10 6.60
C THR A 135 -15.38 5.04 5.88
N PRO A 136 -16.24 6.07 6.01
CA PRO A 136 -17.49 6.15 5.25
C PRO A 136 -17.28 5.99 3.73
N GLU A 137 -16.23 6.61 3.18
CA GLU A 137 -15.89 6.55 1.75
C GLU A 137 -15.43 5.14 1.32
N GLU A 138 -14.71 4.44 2.20
CA GLU A 138 -14.32 3.05 1.97
C GLU A 138 -15.54 2.12 2.01
N ILE A 139 -16.45 2.34 2.96
CA ILE A 139 -17.72 1.60 3.05
C ILE A 139 -18.55 1.80 1.78
N GLU A 140 -18.68 3.03 1.29
CA GLU A 140 -19.42 3.32 0.05
C GLU A 140 -18.85 2.54 -1.14
N LYS A 141 -17.52 2.51 -1.30
CA LYS A 141 -16.85 1.73 -2.35
C LYS A 141 -17.09 0.22 -2.21
N ILE A 142 -17.05 -0.30 -0.98
CA ILE A 142 -17.33 -1.71 -0.70
C ILE A 142 -18.79 -2.04 -1.07
N VAL A 143 -19.73 -1.20 -0.64
CA VAL A 143 -21.17 -1.38 -0.97
C VAL A 143 -21.37 -1.35 -2.48
N LYS A 144 -20.75 -0.40 -3.21
CA LYS A 144 -20.85 -0.33 -4.67
C LYS A 144 -20.32 -1.61 -5.33
N ALA A 145 -19.15 -2.09 -4.93
CA ALA A 145 -18.58 -3.33 -5.46
C ALA A 145 -19.50 -4.55 -5.16
N GLN A 146 -20.04 -4.63 -3.95
CA GLN A 146 -20.99 -5.68 -3.56
C GLN A 146 -22.24 -5.66 -4.44
N ARG A 147 -22.81 -4.47 -4.72
CA ARG A 147 -24.00 -4.34 -5.59
C ARG A 147 -23.73 -4.77 -7.02
N ILE A 148 -22.53 -4.51 -7.55
CA ILE A 148 -22.12 -5.01 -8.87
C ILE A 148 -22.12 -6.54 -8.87
N ALA A 149 -21.48 -7.14 -7.87
CA ALA A 149 -21.39 -8.60 -7.74
C ALA A 149 -22.79 -9.25 -7.61
N GLU A 150 -23.68 -8.69 -6.77
CA GLU A 150 -25.06 -9.17 -6.58
C GLU A 150 -25.87 -9.12 -7.90
N ARG A 151 -25.74 -8.03 -8.66
CA ARG A 151 -26.43 -7.89 -9.95
C ARG A 151 -25.92 -8.89 -10.99
N ALA A 152 -24.58 -9.03 -11.08
CA ALA A 152 -23.96 -9.98 -11.97
C ALA A 152 -24.37 -11.43 -11.64
N PHE A 153 -24.34 -11.78 -10.35
CA PHE A 153 -24.75 -13.09 -9.89
C PHE A 153 -26.24 -13.36 -10.15
N SER A 154 -27.11 -12.39 -9.89
CA SER A 154 -28.56 -12.53 -10.17
C SER A 154 -28.85 -12.71 -11.66
N ARG A 155 -28.03 -12.12 -12.55
CA ARG A 155 -28.13 -12.36 -13.99
C ARG A 155 -27.63 -13.75 -14.36
N LEU A 156 -26.48 -14.16 -13.80
CA LEU A 156 -25.93 -15.50 -14.03
C LEU A 156 -26.90 -16.61 -13.69
N LEU A 157 -27.62 -16.50 -12.56
CA LEU A 157 -28.62 -17.51 -12.15
C LEU A 157 -29.74 -17.72 -13.17
N ARG A 158 -30.03 -16.74 -14.02
CA ARG A 158 -31.01 -16.87 -15.09
C ARG A 158 -30.44 -17.51 -16.35
N ASP A 159 -29.14 -17.37 -16.56
CA ASP A 159 -28.47 -17.78 -17.80
C ASP A 159 -27.75 -19.13 -17.67
N ILE A 160 -27.53 -19.63 -16.45
CA ILE A 160 -26.89 -20.92 -16.21
C ILE A 160 -27.81 -22.08 -16.63
N LYS A 161 -27.24 -23.05 -17.37
CA LYS A 161 -27.95 -24.22 -17.90
C LYS A 161 -27.14 -25.50 -17.69
N PRO A 162 -27.81 -26.65 -17.57
CA PRO A 162 -27.13 -27.94 -17.57
C PRO A 162 -26.25 -28.12 -18.82
N GLY A 163 -25.07 -28.71 -18.64
CA GLY A 163 -24.09 -28.92 -19.69
C GLY A 163 -23.06 -27.81 -19.88
N GLN A 164 -23.21 -26.66 -19.21
CA GLN A 164 -22.16 -25.65 -19.16
C GLN A 164 -21.03 -26.10 -18.25
N THR A 165 -19.78 -25.79 -18.64
CA THR A 165 -18.60 -26.04 -17.80
C THR A 165 -18.45 -24.96 -16.73
N GLU A 166 -17.83 -25.27 -15.59
CA GLU A 166 -17.51 -24.29 -14.55
C GLU A 166 -16.72 -23.09 -15.11
N LYS A 167 -15.75 -23.34 -16.00
CA LYS A 167 -14.97 -22.30 -16.69
C LYS A 167 -15.85 -21.35 -17.51
N HIS A 168 -16.86 -21.87 -18.19
CA HIS A 168 -17.82 -21.04 -18.94
C HIS A 168 -18.65 -20.18 -18.00
N VAL A 169 -19.16 -20.76 -16.91
CA VAL A 169 -19.96 -20.05 -15.91
C VAL A 169 -19.13 -18.96 -15.23
N ALA A 170 -17.87 -19.24 -14.89
CA ALA A 170 -16.96 -18.23 -14.33
C ALA A 170 -16.72 -17.04 -15.29
N ALA A 171 -16.47 -17.34 -16.58
CA ALA A 171 -16.28 -16.30 -17.60
C ALA A 171 -17.52 -15.44 -17.81
N LEU A 172 -18.74 -16.03 -17.75
CA LEU A 172 -20.00 -15.28 -17.81
C LEU A 172 -20.16 -14.34 -16.59
N LEU A 173 -19.81 -14.80 -15.39
CA LEU A 173 -19.90 -13.97 -14.19
C LEU A 173 -18.94 -12.77 -14.28
N GLU A 174 -17.70 -12.98 -14.69
CA GLU A 174 -16.71 -11.91 -14.90
C GLU A 174 -17.20 -10.91 -15.96
N TYR A 175 -17.74 -11.40 -17.07
CA TYR A 175 -18.32 -10.56 -18.10
C TYR A 175 -19.46 -9.68 -17.55
N TYR A 176 -20.38 -10.25 -16.77
CA TYR A 176 -21.50 -9.48 -16.19
C TYR A 176 -21.01 -8.48 -15.13
N MET A 177 -19.98 -8.80 -14.35
CA MET A 177 -19.37 -7.83 -13.44
C MET A 177 -18.73 -6.64 -14.18
N ALA A 178 -18.18 -6.88 -15.37
CA ALA A 178 -17.56 -5.82 -16.17
C ALA A 178 -18.62 -4.91 -16.87
N GLU A 179 -19.85 -5.41 -17.08
CA GLU A 179 -20.94 -4.62 -17.67
C GLU A 179 -21.59 -3.64 -16.67
N TYR A 180 -21.45 -3.87 -15.35
CA TYR A 180 -22.09 -3.07 -14.29
C TYR A 180 -21.10 -2.16 -13.57
#